data_b65efc3e5e189fab08caf7af95186e5a
#
_entry.id   b65efc3e5e189fab08caf7af95186e5a
#
_cell.length_a   1.000
_cell.length_b   1.000
_cell.length_c   1.000
_cell.angle_alpha   90.00
_cell.angle_beta   90.00
_cell.angle_gamma   90.00
#
_symmetry.space_group_name_H-M   'P 1'
#
loop_
_entity.id
_entity.type
_entity.pdbx_description
1 polymer ?
#
loop_
_entity_poly.entity_id
_entity_poly.type
_entity_poly.pdbx_seq_one_letter_code
_entity_poly.pdbx_strand_id
1 'polypeptide(L)'
;LMEVFPTHHILSEESGDHGCSNSEFQWIIDPLDGTTNYLHHHPQYAISIALLHQGQLKQAVIFAPEKNELYVASRGEGAFVNERRLRVSKRNVLSECLVGTGFPVVNQKITPIYLSILQDMMRATAGVRREGAASLDLCQVARGRFDGYFEFNLKPWDIAAVSYTHLRAHETR
;
A
#
# COMPACT_ATOMS: atom_id res chain seq x y z
N LEU A 1 -2.83 -6.49 -19.94
CA LEU A 1 -2.90 -5.02 -20.11
C LEU A 1 -2.37 -4.61 -21.47
N MET A 2 -1.20 -5.05 -21.89
CA MET A 2 -0.57 -4.66 -23.17
C MET A 2 -1.43 -4.98 -24.39
N GLU A 3 -2.20 -6.05 -24.39
CA GLU A 3 -3.13 -6.39 -25.48
C GLU A 3 -4.27 -5.38 -25.62
N VAL A 4 -4.74 -4.85 -24.48
CA VAL A 4 -5.88 -3.90 -24.45
C VAL A 4 -5.41 -2.45 -24.54
N PHE A 5 -4.24 -2.15 -23.97
CA PHE A 5 -3.65 -0.81 -23.91
C PHE A 5 -2.21 -0.81 -24.44
N PRO A 6 -1.98 -1.07 -25.74
CA PRO A 6 -0.65 -1.25 -26.31
C PRO A 6 0.22 0.03 -26.28
N THR A 7 -0.37 1.19 -26.10
CA THR A 7 0.32 2.49 -26.04
C THR A 7 0.64 2.93 -24.62
N HIS A 8 0.17 2.19 -23.60
CA HIS A 8 0.44 2.54 -22.22
C HIS A 8 1.84 2.07 -21.78
N HIS A 9 2.37 2.77 -20.79
CA HIS A 9 3.59 2.39 -20.08
C HIS A 9 3.26 1.52 -18.87
N ILE A 10 4.08 0.52 -18.56
CA ILE A 10 3.92 -0.35 -17.39
C ILE A 10 5.24 -0.39 -16.62
N LEU A 11 5.19 -0.11 -15.33
CA LEU A 11 6.24 -0.36 -14.37
C LEU A 11 5.77 -1.45 -13.41
N SER A 12 6.41 -2.62 -13.46
CA SER A 12 6.06 -3.77 -12.61
C SER A 12 7.26 -4.26 -11.82
N GLU A 13 7.03 -4.74 -10.59
CA GLU A 13 8.08 -5.31 -9.77
C GLU A 13 8.77 -6.49 -10.46
N GLU A 14 7.99 -7.47 -10.92
CA GLU A 14 8.50 -8.73 -11.46
C GLU A 14 9.06 -8.62 -12.87
N SER A 15 8.44 -7.82 -13.72
CA SER A 15 8.78 -7.74 -15.12
C SER A 15 9.53 -6.46 -15.52
N GLY A 16 9.63 -5.48 -14.61
CA GLY A 16 10.30 -4.21 -14.85
C GLY A 16 9.48 -3.25 -15.70
N ASP A 17 10.15 -2.56 -16.59
CA ASP A 17 9.66 -1.43 -17.37
C ASP A 17 9.27 -1.90 -18.79
N HIS A 18 8.02 -1.66 -19.20
CA HIS A 18 7.48 -2.13 -20.47
C HIS A 18 6.61 -1.08 -21.17
N GLY A 19 6.45 -1.21 -22.47
CA GLY A 19 5.57 -0.39 -23.31
C GLY A 19 6.18 0.95 -23.70
N CYS A 20 5.35 1.96 -23.90
CA CYS A 20 5.77 3.25 -24.42
C CYS A 20 6.18 4.19 -23.28
N SER A 21 7.48 4.45 -23.12
CA SER A 21 8.02 5.32 -22.06
C SER A 21 7.52 6.78 -22.12
N ASN A 22 7.06 7.23 -23.29
CA ASN A 22 6.49 8.57 -23.47
C ASN A 22 4.95 8.58 -23.38
N SER A 23 4.33 7.49 -22.90
CA SER A 23 2.89 7.43 -22.73
C SER A 23 2.40 8.40 -21.66
N GLU A 24 1.27 9.05 -21.90
CA GLU A 24 0.57 9.81 -20.86
C GLU A 24 -0.02 8.91 -19.77
N PHE A 25 -0.21 7.60 -20.06
CA PHE A 25 -0.74 6.61 -19.13
C PHE A 25 0.36 5.67 -18.66
N GLN A 26 0.48 5.52 -17.34
CA GLN A 26 1.41 4.60 -16.72
C GLN A 26 0.69 3.73 -15.69
N TRP A 27 0.86 2.42 -15.83
CA TRP A 27 0.48 1.45 -14.81
C TRP A 27 1.68 1.19 -13.90
N ILE A 28 1.44 1.18 -12.58
CA ILE A 28 2.41 0.74 -11.58
C ILE A 28 1.82 -0.48 -10.91
N ILE A 29 2.52 -1.61 -10.98
CA ILE A 29 1.97 -2.92 -10.62
C ILE A 29 2.93 -3.68 -9.71
N ASP A 30 2.40 -4.15 -8.60
CA ASP A 30 2.96 -5.25 -7.83
C ASP A 30 2.03 -6.47 -8.00
N PRO A 31 2.47 -7.49 -8.74
CA PRO A 31 1.64 -8.68 -8.97
C PRO A 31 1.45 -9.54 -7.73
N LEU A 32 2.35 -9.44 -6.75
CA LEU A 32 2.33 -10.24 -5.53
C LEU A 32 3.07 -9.55 -4.37
N ASP A 33 2.47 -8.50 -3.80
CA ASP A 33 2.94 -7.94 -2.52
C ASP A 33 2.76 -8.95 -1.39
N GLY A 34 3.82 -9.18 -0.63
CA GLY A 34 3.85 -10.20 0.41
C GLY A 34 4.28 -11.58 -0.08
N THR A 35 5.22 -11.66 -1.03
CA THR A 35 5.74 -12.89 -1.63
C THR A 35 6.18 -13.92 -0.59
N THR A 36 6.87 -13.51 0.48
CA THR A 36 7.26 -14.42 1.57
C THR A 36 6.04 -15.04 2.26
N ASN A 37 5.01 -14.24 2.51
CA ASN A 37 3.76 -14.72 3.10
C ASN A 37 3.08 -15.74 2.19
N TYR A 38 3.00 -15.44 0.90
CA TYR A 38 2.44 -16.35 -0.09
C TYR A 38 3.16 -17.70 -0.11
N LEU A 39 4.50 -17.70 -0.16
CA LEU A 39 5.32 -18.91 -0.17
C LEU A 39 5.14 -19.76 1.10
N HIS A 40 4.80 -19.15 2.22
CA HIS A 40 4.55 -19.81 3.50
C HIS A 40 3.06 -20.04 3.80
N HIS A 41 2.17 -19.89 2.81
CA HIS A 41 0.72 -20.04 2.95
C HIS A 41 0.11 -19.16 4.05
N HIS A 42 0.76 -18.02 4.36
CA HIS A 42 0.22 -17.03 5.27
C HIS A 42 -0.72 -16.09 4.51
N PRO A 43 -2.01 -15.95 4.91
CA PRO A 43 -3.05 -15.28 4.12
C PRO A 43 -2.96 -13.74 4.15
N GLN A 44 -1.76 -13.20 3.97
CA GLN A 44 -1.48 -11.76 3.99
C GLN A 44 -0.61 -11.41 2.78
N TYR A 45 -1.23 -11.34 1.61
CA TYR A 45 -0.64 -10.94 0.33
C TYR A 45 -1.70 -10.32 -0.57
N ALA A 46 -1.29 -9.55 -1.55
CA ALA A 46 -2.20 -8.83 -2.45
C ALA A 46 -1.61 -8.58 -3.82
N ILE A 47 -2.49 -8.26 -4.77
CA ILE A 47 -2.15 -7.64 -6.04
C ILE A 47 -2.39 -6.15 -5.89
N SER A 48 -1.42 -5.32 -6.29
CA SER A 48 -1.49 -3.85 -6.20
C SER A 48 -1.33 -3.24 -7.59
N ILE A 49 -2.31 -2.43 -8.03
CA ILE A 49 -2.33 -1.81 -9.35
C ILE A 49 -2.72 -0.34 -9.22
N ALA A 50 -1.89 0.55 -9.75
CA ALA A 50 -2.19 1.97 -9.87
C ALA A 50 -2.15 2.41 -11.32
N LEU A 51 -3.04 3.33 -11.71
CA LEU A 51 -3.03 4.00 -12.99
C LEU A 51 -2.73 5.49 -12.79
N LEU A 52 -1.67 5.95 -13.44
CA LEU A 52 -1.34 7.36 -13.58
C LEU A 52 -1.75 7.85 -14.98
N HIS A 53 -2.21 9.08 -15.04
CA HIS A 53 -2.39 9.82 -16.27
C HIS A 53 -1.66 11.16 -16.12
N GLN A 54 -0.69 11.41 -17.01
CA GLN A 54 0.17 12.60 -16.96
C GLN A 54 0.85 12.78 -15.58
N GLY A 55 1.39 11.67 -15.03
CA GLY A 55 2.07 11.66 -13.74
C GLY A 55 1.16 11.79 -12.51
N GLN A 56 -0.17 11.89 -12.70
CA GLN A 56 -1.13 11.98 -11.60
C GLN A 56 -1.89 10.67 -11.40
N LEU A 57 -1.94 10.17 -10.18
CA LEU A 57 -2.75 9.01 -9.82
C LEU A 57 -4.23 9.27 -10.12
N LYS A 58 -4.87 8.37 -10.85
CA LYS A 58 -6.27 8.44 -11.26
C LYS A 58 -7.11 7.34 -10.67
N GLN A 59 -6.56 6.12 -10.65
CA GLN A 59 -7.23 4.93 -10.16
C GLN A 59 -6.25 4.05 -9.41
N ALA A 60 -6.76 3.31 -8.44
CA ALA A 60 -6.01 2.33 -7.67
C ALA A 60 -6.90 1.13 -7.36
N VAL A 61 -6.30 -0.04 -7.45
CA VAL A 61 -6.91 -1.31 -7.06
C VAL A 61 -5.91 -2.11 -6.24
N ILE A 62 -6.35 -2.63 -5.09
CA ILE A 62 -5.59 -3.60 -4.31
C ILE A 62 -6.53 -4.76 -4.01
N PHE A 63 -6.15 -5.97 -4.39
CA PHE A 63 -6.96 -7.16 -4.17
C PHE A 63 -6.24 -8.16 -3.28
N ALA A 64 -6.84 -8.47 -2.13
CA ALA A 64 -6.40 -9.50 -1.20
C ALA A 64 -7.25 -10.77 -1.39
N PRO A 65 -6.77 -11.76 -2.16
CA PRO A 65 -7.60 -12.89 -2.57
C PRO A 65 -8.05 -13.77 -1.39
N GLU A 66 -7.18 -14.05 -0.44
CA GLU A 66 -7.50 -14.88 0.72
C GLU A 66 -8.54 -14.24 1.66
N LYS A 67 -8.61 -12.91 1.68
CA LYS A 67 -9.58 -12.17 2.48
C LYS A 67 -10.84 -11.83 1.70
N ASN A 68 -10.84 -12.08 0.38
CA ASN A 68 -11.86 -11.62 -0.55
C ASN A 68 -12.16 -10.11 -0.37
N GLU A 69 -11.10 -9.32 -0.22
CA GLU A 69 -11.17 -7.87 -0.04
C GLU A 69 -10.64 -7.16 -1.29
N LEU A 70 -11.49 -6.39 -1.94
CA LEU A 70 -11.16 -5.54 -3.08
C LEU A 70 -11.21 -4.08 -2.65
N TYR A 71 -10.04 -3.45 -2.57
CA TYR A 71 -9.88 -2.02 -2.33
C TYR A 71 -9.83 -1.30 -3.66
N VAL A 72 -10.64 -0.26 -3.83
CA VAL A 72 -10.67 0.57 -5.03
C VAL A 72 -10.69 2.04 -4.66
N ALA A 73 -10.02 2.85 -5.45
CA ALA A 73 -10.10 4.30 -5.36
C ALA A 73 -10.06 4.92 -6.74
N SER A 74 -10.92 5.92 -6.97
CA SER A 74 -10.97 6.71 -8.20
C SER A 74 -11.01 8.20 -7.88
N ARG A 75 -10.47 9.01 -8.78
CA ARG A 75 -10.42 10.46 -8.60
C ARG A 75 -11.83 11.06 -8.55
N GLY A 76 -12.14 11.72 -7.45
CA GLY A 76 -13.45 12.36 -7.23
C GLY A 76 -14.53 11.44 -6.64
N GLU A 77 -14.29 10.12 -6.54
CA GLU A 77 -15.28 9.15 -6.05
C GLU A 77 -15.02 8.68 -4.62
N GLY A 78 -13.76 8.81 -4.16
CA GLY A 78 -13.33 8.33 -2.84
C GLY A 78 -12.67 6.96 -2.89
N ALA A 79 -12.60 6.30 -1.73
CA ALA A 79 -12.00 4.98 -1.58
C ALA A 79 -12.97 4.01 -0.91
N PHE A 80 -12.95 2.76 -1.35
CA PHE A 80 -13.89 1.72 -0.93
C PHE A 80 -13.17 0.39 -0.71
N VAL A 81 -13.75 -0.46 0.14
CA VAL A 81 -13.45 -1.90 0.22
C VAL A 81 -14.75 -2.67 0.11
N ASN A 82 -14.86 -3.58 -0.87
CA ASN A 82 -16.08 -4.34 -1.15
C ASN A 82 -17.33 -3.44 -1.10
N GLU A 83 -17.30 -2.34 -1.87
CA GLU A 83 -18.38 -1.33 -1.97
C GLU A 83 -18.62 -0.48 -0.70
N ARG A 84 -17.94 -0.78 0.40
CA ARG A 84 -18.03 0.01 1.63
C ARG A 84 -17.00 1.12 1.63
N ARG A 85 -17.45 2.34 1.80
CA ARG A 85 -16.59 3.52 1.82
C ARG A 85 -15.59 3.47 2.96
N LEU A 86 -14.33 3.72 2.66
CA LEU A 86 -13.25 3.79 3.64
C LEU A 86 -13.31 5.10 4.45
N ARG A 87 -12.88 5.00 5.68
CA ARG A 87 -12.68 6.12 6.60
C ARG A 87 -11.47 5.84 7.46
N VAL A 88 -10.55 6.80 7.52
CA VAL A 88 -9.42 6.72 8.44
C VAL A 88 -9.86 6.83 9.89
N SER A 89 -9.02 6.38 10.79
CA SER A 89 -9.21 6.51 12.22
C SER A 89 -9.36 7.98 12.65
N LYS A 90 -10.07 8.20 13.74
CA LYS A 90 -10.18 9.50 14.43
C LYS A 90 -9.36 9.55 15.71
N ARG A 91 -8.62 8.48 16.05
CA ARG A 91 -7.74 8.48 17.22
C ARG A 91 -6.64 9.53 17.04
N ASN A 92 -6.40 10.30 18.06
CA ASN A 92 -5.42 11.39 18.09
C ASN A 92 -4.51 11.34 19.32
N VAL A 93 -4.66 10.30 20.13
CA VAL A 93 -3.81 10.04 21.31
C VAL A 93 -2.89 8.89 20.98
N LEU A 94 -1.59 9.12 20.97
CA LEU A 94 -0.60 8.16 20.49
C LEU A 94 -0.63 6.82 21.26
N SER A 95 -0.87 6.86 22.57
CA SER A 95 -0.97 5.67 23.43
C SER A 95 -2.17 4.77 23.12
N GLU A 96 -3.13 5.24 22.33
CA GLU A 96 -4.31 4.48 21.87
C GLU A 96 -4.13 3.97 20.44
N CYS A 97 -3.06 4.42 19.74
CA CYS A 97 -2.84 4.13 18.34
C CYS A 97 -2.26 2.72 18.15
N LEU A 98 -2.75 2.04 17.10
CA LEU A 98 -2.17 0.82 16.57
C LEU A 98 -1.40 1.15 15.29
N VAL A 99 -0.09 0.83 15.26
CA VAL A 99 0.79 1.22 14.16
C VAL A 99 1.28 -0.01 13.40
N GLY A 100 1.23 0.03 12.07
CA GLY A 100 1.83 -0.98 11.20
C GLY A 100 3.28 -0.64 10.88
N THR A 101 4.09 -1.67 10.56
CA THR A 101 5.47 -1.50 10.10
C THR A 101 5.92 -2.65 9.20
N GLY A 102 6.90 -2.39 8.34
CA GLY A 102 7.69 -3.40 7.67
C GLY A 102 9.12 -3.44 8.23
N PHE A 103 9.78 -4.59 8.15
CA PHE A 103 11.18 -4.70 8.52
C PHE A 103 12.06 -4.29 7.34
N PRO A 104 13.06 -3.43 7.54
CA PRO A 104 14.00 -3.12 6.48
C PRO A 104 14.73 -4.40 6.04
N VAL A 105 14.95 -4.54 4.74
CA VAL A 105 15.93 -5.51 4.24
C VAL A 105 17.26 -5.22 4.96
N VAL A 106 17.94 -6.27 5.40
CA VAL A 106 19.15 -6.16 6.22
C VAL A 106 20.12 -5.14 5.63
N ASN A 107 20.17 -3.97 6.25
CA ASN A 107 21.04 -2.86 5.89
C ASN A 107 21.69 -2.33 7.16
N GLN A 108 22.99 -2.47 7.27
CA GLN A 108 23.77 -2.11 8.46
C GLN A 108 23.61 -0.64 8.90
N LYS A 109 23.28 0.26 7.98
CA LYS A 109 23.07 1.69 8.27
C LYS A 109 21.66 2.00 8.74
N ILE A 110 20.66 1.34 8.16
CA ILE A 110 19.24 1.61 8.41
C ILE A 110 18.71 0.82 9.62
N THR A 111 19.18 -0.42 9.80
CA THR A 111 18.68 -1.30 10.86
C THR A 111 18.77 -0.70 12.26
N PRO A 112 19.89 -0.05 12.70
CA PRO A 112 19.93 0.57 14.03
C PRO A 112 18.93 1.71 14.19
N ILE A 113 18.74 2.52 13.15
CA ILE A 113 17.76 3.62 13.15
C ILE A 113 16.35 3.06 13.26
N TYR A 114 16.04 2.05 12.46
CA TYR A 114 14.75 1.36 12.49
C TYR A 114 14.44 0.78 13.87
N LEU A 115 15.39 0.09 14.49
CA LEU A 115 15.21 -0.51 15.82
C LEU A 115 14.97 0.53 16.90
N SER A 116 15.62 1.71 16.82
CA SER A 116 15.35 2.83 17.72
C SER A 116 13.90 3.33 17.57
N ILE A 117 13.44 3.56 16.33
CA ILE A 117 12.07 3.98 16.05
C ILE A 117 11.06 2.93 16.54
N LEU A 118 11.32 1.65 16.25
CA LEU A 118 10.46 0.56 16.69
C LEU A 118 10.34 0.53 18.21
N GLN A 119 11.47 0.68 18.94
CA GLN A 119 11.46 0.73 20.39
C GLN A 119 10.62 1.88 20.93
N ASP A 120 10.72 3.07 20.32
CA ASP A 120 9.93 4.22 20.72
C ASP A 120 8.44 4.03 20.44
N MET A 121 8.09 3.46 19.27
CA MET A 121 6.71 3.13 18.93
C MET A 121 6.12 2.10 19.88
N MET A 122 6.87 1.05 20.25
CA MET A 122 6.42 0.05 21.21
C MET A 122 6.13 0.64 22.60
N ARG A 123 6.85 1.68 22.99
CA ARG A 123 6.64 2.35 24.29
C ARG A 123 5.49 3.36 24.25
N ALA A 124 5.30 4.03 23.10
CA ALA A 124 4.40 5.17 22.97
C ALA A 124 3.00 4.80 22.49
N THR A 125 2.81 3.64 21.84
CA THR A 125 1.55 3.25 21.19
C THR A 125 0.87 2.09 21.91
N ALA A 126 -0.39 1.85 21.56
CA ALA A 126 -1.14 0.67 22.02
C ALA A 126 -0.54 -0.66 21.49
N GLY A 127 0.20 -0.59 20.40
CA GLY A 127 0.90 -1.73 19.85
C GLY A 127 1.40 -1.52 18.43
N VAL A 128 2.32 -2.39 18.01
CA VAL A 128 2.87 -2.41 16.66
C VAL A 128 2.52 -3.74 15.98
N ARG A 129 2.24 -3.70 14.68
CA ARG A 129 1.95 -4.86 13.85
C ARG A 129 2.91 -4.89 12.67
N ARG A 130 3.40 -6.10 12.35
CA ARG A 130 4.19 -6.38 11.16
C ARG A 130 3.54 -7.54 10.42
N GLU A 131 2.65 -7.23 9.46
CA GLU A 131 1.87 -8.25 8.77
C GLU A 131 2.56 -8.74 7.48
N GLY A 132 3.46 -7.96 6.90
CA GLY A 132 4.38 -8.39 5.84
C GLY A 132 3.88 -8.24 4.42
N ALA A 133 2.88 -7.40 4.19
CA ALA A 133 2.45 -6.92 2.88
C ALA A 133 2.15 -5.42 3.00
N ALA A 134 3.03 -4.58 2.46
CA ALA A 134 2.99 -3.13 2.67
C ALA A 134 1.69 -2.51 2.15
N SER A 135 1.22 -2.94 0.97
CA SER A 135 -0.03 -2.46 0.40
C SER A 135 -1.24 -2.76 1.29
N LEU A 136 -1.30 -3.95 1.91
CA LEU A 136 -2.37 -4.32 2.83
C LEU A 136 -2.27 -3.60 4.17
N ASP A 137 -1.06 -3.44 4.72
CA ASP A 137 -0.85 -2.72 5.97
C ASP A 137 -1.30 -1.26 5.84
N LEU A 138 -0.98 -0.61 4.72
CA LEU A 138 -1.46 0.73 4.39
C LEU A 138 -2.97 0.77 4.11
N CYS A 139 -3.57 -0.31 3.55
CA CYS A 139 -5.03 -0.45 3.46
C CYS A 139 -5.69 -0.49 4.85
N GLN A 140 -5.04 -1.09 5.87
CA GLN A 140 -5.55 -1.04 7.24
C GLN A 140 -5.55 0.40 7.80
N VAL A 141 -4.57 1.24 7.41
CA VAL A 141 -4.58 2.67 7.75
C VAL A 141 -5.74 3.38 7.05
N ALA A 142 -5.92 3.17 5.75
CA ALA A 142 -6.99 3.78 4.97
C ALA A 142 -8.41 3.44 5.49
N ARG A 143 -8.59 2.25 6.09
CA ARG A 143 -9.87 1.81 6.68
C ARG A 143 -9.98 2.06 8.19
N GLY A 144 -8.99 2.75 8.79
CA GLY A 144 -9.01 3.16 10.20
C GLY A 144 -8.79 2.04 11.21
N ARG A 145 -8.24 0.90 10.79
CA ARG A 145 -7.84 -0.19 11.69
C ARG A 145 -6.47 0.06 12.30
N PHE A 146 -5.53 0.54 11.47
CA PHE A 146 -4.28 1.11 11.93
C PHE A 146 -4.39 2.64 11.93
N ASP A 147 -3.62 3.29 12.80
CA ASP A 147 -3.59 4.74 12.93
C ASP A 147 -2.39 5.35 12.23
N GLY A 148 -1.39 4.54 11.92
CA GLY A 148 -0.19 4.93 11.20
C GLY A 148 0.58 3.73 10.66
N TYR A 149 1.56 4.02 9.82
CA TYR A 149 2.46 3.04 9.22
C TYR A 149 3.83 3.66 9.00
N PHE A 150 4.90 2.89 9.21
CA PHE A 150 6.26 3.31 8.89
C PHE A 150 7.08 2.13 8.36
N GLU A 151 7.78 2.35 7.28
CA GLU A 151 8.70 1.40 6.66
C GLU A 151 9.76 2.15 5.86
N PHE A 152 10.94 1.55 5.72
CA PHE A 152 12.05 2.09 4.94
C PHE A 152 12.19 1.35 3.62
N ASN A 153 12.63 2.07 2.59
CA ASN A 153 12.99 1.54 1.27
C ASN A 153 11.81 0.97 0.45
N LEU A 154 10.60 1.40 0.71
CA LEU A 154 9.46 1.07 -0.14
C LEU A 154 9.71 1.52 -1.59
N LYS A 155 9.23 0.72 -2.51
CA LYS A 155 9.30 0.98 -3.95
C LYS A 155 8.01 1.63 -4.46
N PRO A 156 8.02 2.20 -5.68
CA PRO A 156 6.81 2.78 -6.25
C PRO A 156 5.60 1.84 -6.29
N TRP A 157 5.81 0.56 -6.57
CA TRP A 157 4.73 -0.43 -6.66
C TRP A 157 4.12 -0.80 -5.31
N ASP A 158 4.90 -0.71 -4.21
CA ASP A 158 4.39 -0.94 -2.85
C ASP A 158 3.38 0.14 -2.42
N ILE A 159 3.57 1.37 -2.91
CA ILE A 159 2.86 2.54 -2.38
C ILE A 159 1.92 3.25 -3.37
N ALA A 160 2.08 3.08 -4.69
CA ALA A 160 1.34 3.89 -5.66
C ALA A 160 -0.18 3.72 -5.51
N ALA A 161 -0.68 2.50 -5.50
CA ALA A 161 -2.11 2.23 -5.37
C ALA A 161 -2.65 2.64 -4.00
N VAL A 162 -1.90 2.32 -2.95
CA VAL A 162 -2.34 2.57 -1.58
C VAL A 162 -2.29 4.04 -1.19
N SER A 163 -1.31 4.79 -1.66
CA SER A 163 -1.26 6.26 -1.43
C SER A 163 -2.53 6.91 -1.92
N TYR A 164 -3.04 6.47 -3.07
CA TYR A 164 -4.27 6.99 -3.63
C TYR A 164 -5.50 6.60 -2.82
N THR A 165 -5.56 5.33 -2.40
CA THR A 165 -6.64 4.81 -1.54
C THR A 165 -6.68 5.54 -0.19
N HIS A 166 -5.51 5.77 0.41
CA HIS A 166 -5.39 6.49 1.68
C HIS A 166 -5.78 7.97 1.55
N LEU A 167 -5.27 8.69 0.54
CA LEU A 167 -5.62 10.09 0.31
C LEU A 167 -7.13 10.26 0.14
N ARG A 168 -7.78 9.37 -0.63
CA ARG A 168 -9.22 9.43 -0.87
C ARG A 168 -10.06 9.05 0.36
N ALA A 169 -9.53 8.24 1.27
CA ALA A 169 -10.18 7.98 2.56
C ALA A 169 -10.20 9.22 3.47
N HIS A 170 -9.23 10.12 3.34
CA HIS A 170 -9.15 11.40 4.07
C HIS A 170 -10.07 12.49 3.51
N GLU A 171 -10.27 12.56 2.19
CA GLU A 171 -11.05 13.64 1.53
C GLU A 171 -12.55 13.62 1.84
N THR A 172 -13.02 12.69 2.60
CA THR A 172 -14.44 12.48 2.85
C THR A 172 -14.87 12.91 4.25
N ARG A 173 -14.36 14.03 4.69
CA ARG A 173 -14.85 14.72 5.90
C ARG A 173 -16.11 15.52 5.62
#